data_4311b6fe3ea9fe2c0c8c82fe1ac32720
#
_entry.id   4311b6fe3ea9fe2c0c8c82fe1ac32720
#
_cell.length_a   1.000
_cell.length_b   1.000
_cell.length_c   1.000
_cell.angle_alpha   90.00
_cell.angle_beta   90.00
_cell.angle_gamma   90.00
#
_symmetry.space_group_name_H-M   'P 1'
#
loop_
_entity.id
_entity.type
_entity.pdbx_description
1 polymer ?
#
loop_
_entity_poly.entity_id
_entity_poly.type
_entity_poly.pdbx_seq_one_letter_code
_entity_poly.pdbx_strand_id
1 'polypeptide(L)'
;SSDLIVTALVALTGSWRLLLPIYAGLTVLGGIWLQFTTVAEPERSGHAAGMSDCFRLLRNRAVLLCTLGVACFIAGDVGIGFLSVRLIDNPDSILTTTGFYACRIVGTLVGAWVLVRLSDVKYLSWNMAGALVLCVVLLFVRNEAAIYAAVGLMGFAMACVFATFYAVATKAVPEQANG
;
A
#
# COMPACT_ATOMS: atom_id res chain seq x y z
N SER A 1 -3.38 -8.25 7.24
CA SER A 1 -2.66 -8.72 8.44
C SER A 1 -3.20 -8.09 9.72
N SER A 2 -3.56 -6.82 9.72
CA SER A 2 -4.22 -6.18 10.87
C SER A 2 -5.54 -6.88 11.23
N ASP A 3 -6.32 -7.27 10.24
CA ASP A 3 -7.64 -7.89 10.45
C ASP A 3 -7.55 -9.28 11.05
N LEU A 4 -6.55 -10.09 10.68
CA LEU A 4 -6.29 -11.39 11.32
C LEU A 4 -5.88 -11.21 12.79
N ILE A 5 -5.00 -10.26 13.06
CA ILE A 5 -4.57 -9.93 14.42
C ILE A 5 -5.76 -9.34 15.21
N VAL A 6 -6.54 -8.45 14.58
CA VAL A 6 -7.75 -7.89 15.18
C VAL A 6 -8.76 -8.99 15.51
N THR A 7 -9.07 -9.88 14.55
CA THR A 7 -10.04 -10.96 14.75
C THR A 7 -9.56 -11.94 15.81
N ALA A 8 -8.29 -12.33 15.78
CA ALA A 8 -7.70 -13.22 16.80
C ALA A 8 -7.68 -12.57 18.18
N LEU A 9 -7.30 -11.29 18.29
CA LEU A 9 -7.31 -10.55 19.56
C LEU A 9 -8.71 -10.33 20.10
N VAL A 10 -9.69 -10.01 19.24
CA VAL A 10 -11.10 -9.88 19.67
C VAL A 10 -11.66 -11.22 20.10
N ALA A 11 -11.31 -12.32 19.42
CA ALA A 11 -11.72 -13.67 19.81
C ALA A 11 -11.10 -14.08 21.16
N LEU A 12 -9.86 -13.68 21.44
CA LEU A 12 -9.17 -13.99 22.71
C LEU A 12 -9.60 -13.09 23.87
N THR A 13 -9.90 -11.82 23.61
CA THR A 13 -10.14 -10.82 24.67
C THR A 13 -11.60 -10.45 24.85
N GLY A 14 -12.46 -10.82 23.91
CA GLY A 14 -13.90 -10.50 23.93
C GLY A 14 -14.23 -9.01 23.78
N SER A 15 -13.23 -8.13 23.58
CA SER A 15 -13.44 -6.69 23.52
C SER A 15 -12.55 -6.01 22.46
N TRP A 16 -13.18 -5.36 21.48
CA TRP A 16 -12.49 -4.54 20.50
C TRP A 16 -11.74 -3.33 21.10
N ARG A 17 -12.15 -2.88 22.30
CA ARG A 17 -11.52 -1.73 22.98
C ARG A 17 -10.08 -1.97 23.40
N LEU A 18 -9.70 -3.22 23.62
CA LEU A 18 -8.32 -3.59 23.96
C LEU A 18 -7.36 -3.50 22.74
N LEU A 19 -7.90 -3.43 21.52
CA LEU A 19 -7.08 -3.24 20.33
C LEU A 19 -6.39 -1.87 20.32
N LEU A 20 -7.09 -0.82 20.76
CA LEU A 20 -6.55 0.54 20.76
C LEU A 20 -5.25 0.67 21.58
N PRO A 21 -5.18 0.23 22.87
CA PRO A 21 -3.95 0.29 23.62
C PRO A 21 -2.86 -0.66 23.10
N ILE A 22 -3.22 -1.79 22.49
CA ILE A 22 -2.24 -2.70 21.86
C ILE A 22 -1.59 -2.02 20.64
N TYR A 23 -2.38 -1.42 19.74
CA TYR A 23 -1.83 -0.68 18.61
C TYR A 23 -1.01 0.54 19.06
N ALA A 24 -1.49 1.28 20.07
CA ALA A 24 -0.72 2.38 20.64
C ALA A 24 0.63 1.89 21.20
N GLY A 25 0.63 0.78 21.94
CA GLY A 25 1.84 0.16 22.47
C GLY A 25 2.81 -0.27 21.36
N LEU A 26 2.32 -0.92 20.32
CA LEU A 26 3.14 -1.32 19.17
C LEU A 26 3.72 -0.11 18.43
N THR A 27 2.95 0.96 18.28
CA THR A 27 3.41 2.20 17.64
C THR A 27 4.51 2.87 18.48
N VAL A 28 4.34 2.94 19.79
CA VAL A 28 5.35 3.47 20.72
C VAL A 28 6.62 2.63 20.68
N LEU A 29 6.49 1.29 20.72
CA LEU A 29 7.63 0.38 20.61
C LEU A 29 8.36 0.54 19.27
N GLY A 30 7.62 0.68 18.16
CA GLY A 30 8.19 0.96 16.85
C GLY A 30 8.92 2.30 16.82
N GLY A 31 8.36 3.34 17.43
CA GLY A 31 8.99 4.66 17.57
C GLY A 31 10.27 4.60 18.40
N ILE A 32 10.26 3.88 19.53
CA ILE A 32 11.44 3.66 20.35
C ILE A 32 12.51 2.87 19.57
N TRP A 33 12.12 1.81 18.84
CA TRP A 33 13.02 1.03 18.02
C TRP A 33 13.72 1.89 16.96
N LEU A 34 12.98 2.79 16.30
CA LEU A 34 13.53 3.73 15.31
C LEU A 34 14.57 4.69 15.93
N GLN A 35 14.42 5.09 17.18
CA GLN A 35 15.39 5.94 17.89
C GLN A 35 16.75 5.23 18.08
N PHE A 36 16.74 3.90 18.23
CA PHE A 36 17.97 3.11 18.35
C PHE A 36 18.56 2.70 16.99
N THR A 37 17.84 2.91 15.90
CA THR A 37 18.33 2.62 14.56
C THR A 37 18.98 3.88 14.02
N THR A 38 20.31 3.90 13.94
CA THR A 38 21.05 4.97 13.27
C THR A 38 20.82 4.88 11.77
N VAL A 39 19.74 5.49 11.31
CA VAL A 39 19.53 5.75 9.87
C VAL A 39 20.43 6.93 9.53
N ALA A 40 21.40 6.74 8.63
CA ALA A 40 22.16 7.84 8.08
C ALA A 40 21.19 8.75 7.34
N GLU A 41 20.79 9.85 7.99
CA GLU A 41 20.00 10.89 7.33
C GLU A 41 20.85 11.51 6.23
N PRO A 42 20.36 11.62 4.99
CA PRO A 42 21.04 12.40 3.97
C PRO A 42 21.19 13.84 4.49
N GLU A 43 22.37 14.43 4.26
CA GLU A 43 22.63 15.82 4.65
C GLU A 43 21.51 16.71 4.14
N ARG A 44 20.74 17.28 5.05
CA ARG A 44 19.70 18.25 4.70
C ARG A 44 20.39 19.47 4.12
N SER A 45 20.22 19.73 2.85
CA SER A 45 20.54 21.01 2.26
C SER A 45 19.75 22.07 3.04
N GLY A 46 20.45 22.96 3.75
CA GLY A 46 19.95 23.80 4.86
C GLY A 46 18.84 24.81 4.55
N HIS A 47 17.97 24.53 3.58
CA HIS A 47 16.74 25.26 3.31
C HIS A 47 15.55 24.41 3.71
N ALA A 48 14.89 24.79 4.79
CA ALA A 48 13.57 24.23 5.11
C ALA A 48 12.63 24.51 3.94
N ALA A 49 12.20 23.45 3.25
CA ALA A 49 11.28 23.57 2.12
C ALA A 49 9.96 24.21 2.60
N GLY A 50 9.67 25.39 2.10
CA GLY A 50 8.44 26.11 2.38
C GLY A 50 7.24 25.48 1.63
N MET A 51 6.02 25.78 2.08
CA MET A 51 4.80 25.34 1.39
C MET A 51 4.78 25.76 -0.10
N SER A 52 5.40 26.90 -0.43
CA SER A 52 5.57 27.39 -1.81
C SER A 52 6.43 26.44 -2.66
N ASP A 53 7.44 25.81 -2.07
CA ASP A 53 8.33 24.88 -2.78
C ASP A 53 7.61 23.58 -3.10
N CYS A 54 6.72 23.12 -2.22
CA CYS A 54 5.84 21.98 -2.49
C CYS A 54 4.92 22.25 -3.69
N PHE A 55 4.31 23.43 -3.79
CA PHE A 55 3.49 23.80 -4.95
C PHE A 55 4.32 23.94 -6.23
N ARG A 56 5.56 24.43 -6.12
CA ARG A 56 6.49 24.53 -7.23
C ARG A 56 6.90 23.13 -7.75
N LEU A 57 7.05 22.15 -6.85
CA LEU A 57 7.30 20.75 -7.20
C LEU A 57 6.14 20.15 -8.01
N LEU A 58 4.90 20.46 -7.65
CA LEU A 58 3.71 20.00 -8.40
C LEU A 58 3.64 20.57 -9.83
N ARG A 59 4.40 21.63 -10.14
CA ARG A 59 4.53 22.16 -11.51
C ARG A 59 5.35 21.24 -12.43
N ASN A 60 6.16 20.34 -11.86
CA ASN A 60 6.84 19.30 -12.62
C ASN A 60 5.81 18.22 -13.02
N ARG A 61 5.65 17.99 -14.34
CA ARG A 61 4.68 17.04 -14.88
C ARG A 61 4.87 15.61 -14.34
N ALA A 62 6.11 15.19 -14.12
CA ALA A 62 6.40 13.86 -13.58
C ALA A 62 5.91 13.73 -12.14
N VAL A 63 6.18 14.73 -11.29
CA VAL A 63 5.73 14.75 -9.89
C VAL A 63 4.21 14.83 -9.83
N LEU A 64 3.58 15.69 -10.64
CA LEU A 64 2.12 15.81 -10.71
C LEU A 64 1.47 14.48 -11.10
N LEU A 65 1.99 13.82 -12.15
CA LEU A 65 1.46 12.53 -12.60
C LEU A 65 1.65 11.43 -11.54
N CYS A 66 2.80 11.41 -10.84
CA CYS A 66 3.02 10.47 -9.74
C CYS A 66 2.08 10.74 -8.57
N THR A 67 1.87 12.00 -8.20
CA THR A 67 0.95 12.39 -7.11
C THR A 67 -0.48 11.99 -7.44
N LEU A 68 -0.94 12.26 -8.67
CA LEU A 68 -2.26 11.86 -9.14
C LEU A 68 -2.39 10.33 -9.20
N GLY A 69 -1.34 9.64 -9.66
CA GLY A 69 -1.27 8.18 -9.68
C GLY A 69 -1.39 7.57 -8.29
N VAL A 70 -0.69 8.14 -7.31
CA VAL A 70 -0.78 7.74 -5.89
C VAL A 70 -2.19 7.98 -5.35
N ALA A 71 -2.80 9.13 -5.63
CA ALA A 71 -4.16 9.44 -5.19
C ALA A 71 -5.18 8.45 -5.76
N CYS A 72 -5.12 8.16 -7.05
CA CYS A 72 -5.96 7.15 -7.69
C CYS A 72 -5.71 5.74 -7.13
N PHE A 73 -4.44 5.40 -6.89
CA PHE A 73 -4.06 4.12 -6.30
C PHE A 73 -4.65 3.95 -4.90
N ILE A 74 -4.50 4.96 -4.02
CA ILE A 74 -5.04 4.90 -2.65
C ILE A 74 -6.57 4.80 -2.68
N ALA A 75 -7.24 5.56 -3.55
CA ALA A 75 -8.69 5.49 -3.71
C ALA A 75 -9.14 4.09 -4.14
N GLY A 76 -8.43 3.46 -5.09
CA GLY A 76 -8.68 2.09 -5.53
C GLY A 76 -8.40 1.06 -4.43
N ASP A 77 -7.29 1.18 -3.73
CA ASP A 77 -6.86 0.28 -2.66
C ASP A 77 -7.88 0.26 -1.50
N VAL A 78 -8.26 1.45 -1.04
CA VAL A 78 -9.28 1.62 0.01
C VAL A 78 -10.65 1.13 -0.49
N GLY A 79 -11.01 1.49 -1.74
CA GLY A 79 -12.27 1.06 -2.36
C GLY A 79 -12.39 -0.46 -2.42
N ILE A 80 -11.35 -1.18 -2.85
CA ILE A 80 -11.34 -2.64 -2.91
C ILE A 80 -11.41 -3.23 -1.51
N GLY A 81 -10.69 -2.69 -0.54
CA GLY A 81 -10.75 -3.14 0.85
C GLY A 81 -12.18 -3.08 1.42
N PHE A 82 -12.93 -2.01 1.14
CA PHE A 82 -14.31 -1.87 1.60
C PHE A 82 -15.32 -2.65 0.76
N LEU A 83 -15.12 -2.73 -0.56
CA LEU A 83 -16.05 -3.42 -1.45
C LEU A 83 -15.87 -4.93 -1.43
N SER A 84 -14.67 -5.42 -1.13
CA SER A 84 -14.39 -6.86 -1.10
C SER A 84 -15.32 -7.64 -0.18
N VAL A 85 -15.70 -7.05 0.96
CA VAL A 85 -16.66 -7.65 1.91
C VAL A 85 -18.07 -7.75 1.31
N ARG A 86 -18.42 -6.86 0.37
CA ARG A 86 -19.75 -6.81 -0.26
C ARG A 86 -19.86 -7.61 -1.56
N LEU A 87 -18.74 -8.12 -2.06
CA LEU A 87 -18.72 -8.94 -3.28
C LEU A 87 -19.30 -10.35 -3.04
N ILE A 88 -19.36 -10.79 -1.80
CA ILE A 88 -19.84 -12.09 -1.39
C ILE A 88 -20.89 -11.89 -0.30
N ASP A 89 -22.13 -12.28 -0.58
CA ASP A 89 -23.25 -12.26 0.38
C ASP A 89 -23.19 -13.47 1.34
N ASN A 90 -22.04 -13.64 2.04
CA ASN A 90 -21.83 -14.75 2.95
C ASN A 90 -21.13 -14.24 4.22
N PRO A 91 -21.38 -14.79 5.43
CA PRO A 91 -20.66 -14.48 6.65
C PRO A 91 -19.13 -14.63 6.52
N ASP A 92 -18.66 -15.44 5.58
CA ASP A 92 -17.23 -15.64 5.28
C ASP A 92 -16.61 -14.53 4.40
N SER A 93 -17.37 -13.49 4.07
CA SER A 93 -16.90 -12.33 3.26
C SER A 93 -15.65 -11.63 3.84
N ILE A 94 -15.45 -11.70 5.15
CA ILE A 94 -14.25 -11.26 5.85
C ILE A 94 -12.97 -11.94 5.33
N LEU A 95 -13.07 -13.19 4.87
CA LEU A 95 -11.93 -13.92 4.29
C LEU A 95 -11.41 -13.26 3.01
N THR A 96 -12.26 -12.54 2.27
CA THR A 96 -11.87 -11.81 1.06
C THR A 96 -10.86 -10.71 1.40
N THR A 97 -11.17 -9.90 2.40
CA THR A 97 -10.28 -8.83 2.86
C THR A 97 -9.01 -9.41 3.48
N THR A 98 -9.13 -10.47 4.26
CA THR A 98 -7.99 -11.17 4.85
C THR A 98 -7.06 -11.74 3.78
N GLY A 99 -7.61 -12.38 2.75
CA GLY A 99 -6.88 -12.91 1.60
C GLY A 99 -6.17 -11.80 0.82
N PHE A 100 -6.84 -10.66 0.61
CA PHE A 100 -6.24 -9.49 -0.03
C PHE A 100 -4.98 -9.02 0.69
N TYR A 101 -5.04 -8.80 2.01
CA TYR A 101 -3.90 -8.34 2.78
C TYR A 101 -2.81 -9.41 2.96
N ALA A 102 -3.18 -10.69 3.08
CA ALA A 102 -2.22 -11.78 3.14
C ALA A 102 -1.39 -11.88 1.84
N CYS A 103 -2.06 -11.87 0.70
CA CYS A 103 -1.41 -11.85 -0.61
C CYS A 103 -0.57 -10.58 -0.82
N ARG A 104 -0.99 -9.44 -0.27
CA ARG A 104 -0.24 -8.19 -0.31
C ARG A 104 1.09 -8.29 0.44
N ILE A 105 1.13 -8.95 1.60
CA ILE A 105 2.39 -9.18 2.34
C ILE A 105 3.36 -10.00 1.48
N VAL A 106 2.88 -11.11 0.92
CA VAL A 106 3.70 -11.94 0.02
C VAL A 106 4.15 -11.14 -1.20
N GLY A 107 3.23 -10.37 -1.80
CA GLY A 107 3.51 -9.47 -2.93
C GLY A 107 4.57 -8.43 -2.62
N THR A 108 4.61 -7.91 -1.39
CA THR A 108 5.64 -6.94 -0.95
C THR A 108 7.02 -7.58 -0.94
N LEU A 109 7.16 -8.80 -0.41
CA LEU A 109 8.43 -9.53 -0.39
C LEU A 109 8.92 -9.87 -1.81
N VAL A 110 8.03 -10.42 -2.63
CA VAL A 110 8.34 -10.75 -4.03
C VAL A 110 8.61 -9.49 -4.83
N GLY A 111 7.81 -8.45 -4.66
CA GLY A 111 7.96 -7.18 -5.35
C GLY A 111 9.27 -6.48 -5.02
N ALA A 112 9.70 -6.50 -3.76
CA ALA A 112 10.99 -5.97 -3.35
C ALA A 112 12.15 -6.71 -4.06
N TRP A 113 12.06 -8.03 -4.17
CA TRP A 113 13.06 -8.84 -4.90
C TRP A 113 13.06 -8.56 -6.41
N VAL A 114 11.88 -8.39 -7.00
CA VAL A 114 11.71 -8.11 -8.44
C VAL A 114 12.21 -6.70 -8.77
N LEU A 115 11.96 -5.70 -7.92
CA LEU A 115 12.40 -4.31 -8.11
C LEU A 115 13.93 -4.17 -8.14
N VAL A 116 14.67 -5.08 -7.52
CA VAL A 116 16.15 -5.11 -7.65
C VAL A 116 16.59 -5.42 -9.10
N ARG A 117 15.74 -6.12 -9.88
CA ARG A 117 16.07 -6.60 -11.23
C ARG A 117 15.37 -5.84 -12.36
N LEU A 118 14.23 -5.23 -12.07
CA LEU A 118 13.42 -4.50 -13.06
C LEU A 118 13.49 -2.99 -12.81
N SER A 119 13.32 -2.21 -13.88
CA SER A 119 13.15 -0.76 -13.73
C SER A 119 11.80 -0.44 -13.08
N ASP A 120 11.77 0.55 -12.20
CA ASP A 120 10.60 0.98 -11.45
C ASP A 120 9.38 1.25 -12.35
N VAL A 121 9.61 1.92 -13.49
CA VAL A 121 8.54 2.25 -14.44
C VAL A 121 7.94 1.00 -15.09
N LYS A 122 8.76 0.02 -15.45
CA LYS A 122 8.27 -1.25 -16.02
C LYS A 122 7.47 -2.02 -14.99
N TYR A 123 7.98 -2.14 -13.77
CA TYR A 123 7.29 -2.79 -12.67
C TYR A 123 5.93 -2.14 -12.41
N LEU A 124 5.90 -0.80 -12.31
CA LEU A 124 4.68 -0.04 -12.09
C LEU A 124 3.64 -0.28 -13.21
N SER A 125 4.09 -0.21 -14.48
CA SER A 125 3.20 -0.42 -15.63
C SER A 125 2.58 -1.82 -15.66
N TRP A 126 3.37 -2.85 -15.38
CA TRP A 126 2.90 -4.24 -15.34
C TRP A 126 1.88 -4.46 -14.21
N ASN A 127 2.18 -3.94 -13.01
CA ASN A 127 1.27 -4.09 -11.87
C ASN A 127 -0.04 -3.30 -12.06
N MET A 128 0.03 -2.08 -12.61
CA MET A 128 -1.18 -1.30 -12.93
C MET A 128 -2.03 -1.97 -14.00
N ALA A 129 -1.42 -2.49 -15.07
CA ALA A 129 -2.13 -3.24 -16.10
C ALA A 129 -2.76 -4.51 -15.53
N GLY A 130 -2.04 -5.26 -14.70
CA GLY A 130 -2.55 -6.44 -14.01
C GLY A 130 -3.73 -6.12 -13.08
N ALA A 131 -3.63 -5.07 -12.28
CA ALA A 131 -4.69 -4.61 -11.40
C ALA A 131 -5.94 -4.19 -12.20
N LEU A 132 -5.77 -3.49 -13.33
CA LEU A 132 -6.88 -3.11 -14.21
C LEU A 132 -7.59 -4.35 -14.79
N VAL A 133 -6.83 -5.32 -15.29
CA VAL A 133 -7.39 -6.58 -15.80
C VAL A 133 -8.16 -7.31 -14.72
N LEU A 134 -7.63 -7.39 -13.50
CA LEU A 134 -8.32 -8.03 -12.38
C LEU A 134 -9.59 -7.28 -11.98
N CYS A 135 -9.59 -5.93 -12.02
CA CYS A 135 -10.80 -5.14 -11.83
C CYS A 135 -11.88 -5.49 -12.86
N VAL A 136 -11.50 -5.59 -14.14
CA VAL A 136 -12.44 -5.98 -15.21
C VAL A 136 -12.95 -7.40 -15.01
N VAL A 137 -12.08 -8.33 -14.64
CA VAL A 137 -12.46 -9.71 -14.34
C VAL A 137 -13.48 -9.76 -13.21
N LEU A 138 -13.29 -9.00 -12.13
CA LEU A 138 -14.22 -8.94 -10.99
C LEU A 138 -15.62 -8.46 -11.37
N LEU A 139 -15.79 -7.66 -12.45
CA LEU A 139 -17.10 -7.22 -12.93
C LEU A 139 -17.93 -8.37 -13.53
N PHE A 140 -17.28 -9.39 -14.07
CA PHE A 140 -17.94 -10.49 -14.78
C PHE A 140 -17.99 -11.79 -13.98
N VAL A 141 -17.10 -11.97 -13.02
CA VAL A 141 -16.99 -13.18 -12.22
C VAL A 141 -18.05 -13.19 -11.12
N ARG A 142 -18.81 -14.29 -11.04
CA ARG A 142 -19.83 -14.51 -10.00
C ARG A 142 -19.52 -15.73 -9.13
N ASN A 143 -18.48 -16.48 -9.44
CA ASN A 143 -18.05 -17.63 -8.65
C ASN A 143 -17.23 -17.16 -7.45
N GLU A 144 -17.63 -17.53 -6.24
CA GLU A 144 -16.99 -17.14 -4.99
C GLU A 144 -15.50 -17.47 -4.98
N ALA A 145 -15.10 -18.67 -5.36
CA ALA A 145 -13.69 -19.07 -5.39
C ALA A 145 -12.86 -18.21 -6.34
N ALA A 146 -13.42 -17.82 -7.49
CA ALA A 146 -12.76 -16.95 -8.44
C ALA A 146 -12.70 -15.49 -7.95
N ILE A 147 -13.69 -15.03 -7.17
CA ILE A 147 -13.66 -13.73 -6.50
C ILE A 147 -12.53 -13.70 -5.46
N TYR A 148 -12.42 -14.73 -4.61
CA TYR A 148 -11.33 -14.83 -3.62
C TYR A 148 -9.95 -14.80 -4.29
N ALA A 149 -9.77 -15.56 -5.37
CA ALA A 149 -8.54 -15.62 -6.13
C ALA A 149 -8.19 -14.26 -6.78
N ALA A 150 -9.17 -13.62 -7.41
CA ALA A 150 -8.98 -12.34 -8.08
C ALA A 150 -8.64 -11.20 -7.09
N VAL A 151 -9.33 -11.14 -5.95
CA VAL A 151 -9.07 -10.17 -4.88
C VAL A 151 -7.69 -10.41 -4.25
N GLY A 152 -7.31 -11.67 -4.02
CA GLY A 152 -5.97 -12.01 -3.52
C GLY A 152 -4.86 -11.61 -4.49
N LEU A 153 -5.01 -11.93 -5.78
CA LEU A 153 -4.06 -11.51 -6.83
C LEU A 153 -3.97 -9.99 -6.95
N MET A 154 -5.09 -9.29 -6.75
CA MET A 154 -5.10 -7.83 -6.75
C MET A 154 -4.28 -7.26 -5.58
N GLY A 155 -4.43 -7.84 -4.37
CA GLY A 155 -3.59 -7.49 -3.23
C GLY A 155 -2.10 -7.69 -3.53
N PHE A 156 -1.75 -8.80 -4.17
CA PHE A 156 -0.39 -9.08 -4.62
C PHE A 156 0.12 -8.04 -5.64
N ALA A 157 -0.64 -7.73 -6.67
CA ALA A 157 -0.27 -6.76 -7.70
C ALA A 157 -0.10 -5.34 -7.14
N MET A 158 -0.90 -4.97 -6.15
CA MET A 158 -0.88 -3.63 -5.54
C MET A 158 0.21 -3.44 -4.47
N ALA A 159 0.94 -4.49 -4.09
CA ALA A 159 1.79 -4.53 -2.90
C ALA A 159 2.87 -3.43 -2.85
N CYS A 160 3.69 -3.28 -3.89
CA CYS A 160 4.81 -2.33 -3.94
C CYS A 160 4.52 -1.05 -4.73
N VAL A 161 3.30 -0.86 -5.21
CA VAL A 161 2.95 0.22 -6.13
C VAL A 161 3.20 1.60 -5.51
N PHE A 162 2.81 1.80 -4.26
CA PHE A 162 3.02 3.06 -3.56
C PHE A 162 4.52 3.42 -3.45
N ALA A 163 5.34 2.47 -2.98
CA ALA A 163 6.77 2.67 -2.84
C ALA A 163 7.44 2.94 -4.19
N THR A 164 6.97 2.30 -5.27
CA THR A 164 7.49 2.49 -6.62
C THR A 164 7.12 3.86 -7.17
N PHE A 165 5.89 4.35 -6.94
CA PHE A 165 5.53 5.73 -7.30
C PHE A 165 6.41 6.75 -6.60
N TYR A 166 6.66 6.55 -5.29
CA TYR A 166 7.54 7.41 -4.54
C TYR A 166 8.97 7.39 -5.09
N ALA A 167 9.52 6.22 -5.39
CA ALA A 167 10.84 6.08 -5.97
C ALA A 167 10.96 6.76 -7.36
N VAL A 168 9.93 6.67 -8.19
CA VAL A 168 9.88 7.35 -9.49
C VAL A 168 9.82 8.86 -9.32
N ALA A 169 9.00 9.35 -8.38
CA ALA A 169 8.87 10.78 -8.12
C ALA A 169 10.18 11.39 -7.60
N THR A 170 10.87 10.72 -6.67
CA THR A 170 12.16 11.19 -6.12
C THR A 170 13.26 11.18 -7.17
N LYS A 171 13.29 10.18 -8.06
CA LYS A 171 14.24 10.14 -9.18
C LYS A 171 13.99 11.23 -10.23
N ALA A 172 12.76 11.73 -10.35
CA ALA A 172 12.42 12.82 -11.27
C ALA A 172 12.89 14.19 -10.81
N VAL A 173 13.17 14.36 -9.49
CA VAL A 173 13.60 15.64 -8.89
C VAL A 173 14.70 15.40 -7.85
N PRO A 174 15.88 14.93 -8.27
CA PRO A 174 16.95 14.53 -7.35
C PRO A 174 17.49 15.68 -6.50
N GLU A 175 17.51 16.91 -7.04
CA GLU A 175 18.02 18.10 -6.33
C GLU A 175 17.12 18.54 -5.16
N GLN A 176 15.85 18.15 -5.17
CA GLN A 176 14.86 18.57 -4.17
C GLN A 176 14.39 17.39 -3.28
N ALA A 177 14.78 16.17 -3.62
CA ALA A 177 14.45 14.98 -2.83
C ALA A 177 15.24 14.90 -1.51
N ASN A 178 16.31 15.69 -1.37
CA ASN A 178 17.21 15.75 -0.20
C ASN A 178 16.95 16.98 0.68
N GLY A 179 15.87 17.71 0.46
CA GLY A 179 15.51 18.93 1.20
C GLY A 179 14.52 18.71 2.35
#